data_4dded041e4ef4448cb8f7d7834636a47
#
_entry.id   4dded041e4ef4448cb8f7d7834636a47
#
_cell.length_a   1.000
_cell.length_b   1.000
_cell.length_c   1.000
_cell.angle_alpha   90.00
_cell.angle_beta   90.00
_cell.angle_gamma   90.00
#
_symmetry.space_group_name_H-M   'P 1'
#
loop_
_entity.id
_entity.type
_entity.pdbx_description
1 polymer ?
#
loop_
_entity_poly.entity_id
_entity_poly.type
_entity_poly.pdbx_seq_one_letter_code
_entity_poly.pdbx_strand_id
1 'polypeptide(L)'
;AQFALTRYSRSLWQQLAPELPEDVEYESCGTIWVAAGEEEMEAVKRKKEFYEAHGVQAEVLDAKALRGAEPNLREGLVGGLRVPGDAVIYAPCAARYFIERAQSRGAELYLPGVVTEIIADGVRLNDGTLVAAHWVVNAAGTWSPMLTPGIEVKKRKGHLVITDRYAGFVKHQLVELGYLKSAHSMTAESVAFNVQPRRTGQILIGSSRQFDVEGKEADANILRCMLARAAEFLPGVSQLSAIRSWTGFRAATPDKLPLIGPWPARDNLFLATGHEGLGITTSLATAKLLVDQLLRRKPEIPIAPYLPSRVPESVHA
;
A
#
# COMPACT_ATOMS: atom_id res chain seq x y z
N ALA A 1 -11.53 -2.34 11.80
CA ALA A 1 -10.66 -1.16 11.76
C ALA A 1 -10.08 -0.93 10.35
N GLN A 2 -9.29 -1.84 9.81
CA GLN A 2 -8.59 -1.67 8.52
C GLN A 2 -9.54 -1.29 7.36
N PHE A 3 -10.67 -1.97 7.23
CA PHE A 3 -11.68 -1.67 6.21
C PHE A 3 -12.22 -0.23 6.33
N ALA A 4 -12.49 0.25 7.55
CA ALA A 4 -12.97 1.62 7.77
C ALA A 4 -11.94 2.66 7.31
N LEU A 5 -10.65 2.48 7.65
CA LEU A 5 -9.58 3.35 7.22
C LEU A 5 -9.42 3.36 5.69
N THR A 6 -9.43 2.17 5.07
CA THR A 6 -9.33 2.02 3.61
C THR A 6 -10.50 2.70 2.90
N ARG A 7 -11.74 2.47 3.37
CA ARG A 7 -12.95 3.08 2.79
C ARG A 7 -12.93 4.59 2.89
N TYR A 8 -12.56 5.12 4.06
CA TYR A 8 -12.45 6.56 4.26
C TYR A 8 -11.37 7.17 3.37
N SER A 9 -10.19 6.56 3.32
CA SER A 9 -9.11 7.05 2.46
C SER A 9 -9.46 6.99 0.97
N ARG A 10 -10.15 5.94 0.53
CA ARG A 10 -10.64 5.83 -0.84
C ARG A 10 -11.58 6.98 -1.22
N SER A 11 -12.50 7.35 -0.32
CA SER A 11 -13.39 8.50 -0.57
C SER A 11 -12.61 9.81 -0.70
N LEU A 12 -11.54 10.00 0.09
CA LEU A 12 -10.66 11.16 -0.03
C LEU A 12 -9.88 11.17 -1.34
N TRP A 13 -9.38 10.01 -1.79
CA TRP A 13 -8.74 9.88 -3.09
C TRP A 13 -9.69 10.20 -4.25
N GLN A 14 -10.93 9.71 -4.18
CA GLN A 14 -11.96 10.00 -5.19
C GLN A 14 -12.32 11.49 -5.25
N GLN A 15 -12.39 12.16 -4.09
CA GLN A 15 -12.62 13.61 -4.01
C GLN A 15 -11.45 14.40 -4.60
N LEU A 16 -10.22 13.95 -4.38
CA LEU A 16 -9.03 14.61 -4.87
C LEU A 16 -8.74 14.33 -6.36
N ALA A 17 -9.23 13.22 -6.90
CA ALA A 17 -8.91 12.76 -8.24
C ALA A 17 -9.04 13.83 -9.34
N PRO A 18 -10.07 14.71 -9.37
CA PRO A 18 -10.18 15.77 -10.37
C PRO A 18 -9.07 16.83 -10.31
N GLU A 19 -8.37 16.96 -9.18
CA GLU A 19 -7.30 17.94 -8.99
C GLU A 19 -5.90 17.35 -9.29
N LEU A 20 -5.81 16.02 -9.44
CA LEU A 20 -4.53 15.34 -9.64
C LEU A 20 -4.01 15.58 -11.06
N PRO A 21 -2.71 15.92 -11.21
CA PRO A 21 -2.10 16.04 -12.52
C PRO A 21 -2.02 14.68 -13.23
N GLU A 22 -1.94 14.70 -14.55
CA GLU A 22 -1.99 13.49 -15.39
C GLU A 22 -0.88 12.49 -15.09
N ASP A 23 0.30 12.94 -14.69
CA ASP A 23 1.46 12.10 -14.38
C ASP A 23 1.34 11.33 -13.06
N VAL A 24 0.36 11.67 -12.24
CA VAL A 24 -0.05 10.88 -11.06
C VAL A 24 -0.74 9.59 -11.48
N GLU A 25 -1.25 9.52 -12.71
CA GLU A 25 -1.89 8.34 -13.29
C GLU A 25 -2.97 7.73 -12.38
N TYR A 26 -3.86 8.57 -11.85
CA TYR A 26 -5.02 8.06 -11.13
C TYR A 26 -6.01 7.47 -12.13
N GLU A 27 -6.12 6.14 -12.13
CA GLU A 27 -6.97 5.41 -13.07
C GLU A 27 -8.00 4.56 -12.32
N SER A 28 -9.28 4.88 -12.50
CA SER A 28 -10.41 4.12 -11.97
C SER A 28 -10.64 2.84 -12.80
N CYS A 29 -9.64 1.99 -12.89
CA CYS A 29 -9.70 0.77 -13.68
C CYS A 29 -10.44 -0.38 -12.99
N GLY A 30 -10.73 -0.26 -11.70
CA GLY A 30 -11.28 -1.34 -10.88
C GLY A 30 -10.27 -2.43 -10.55
N THR A 31 -10.63 -3.27 -9.59
CA THR A 31 -9.87 -4.49 -9.22
C THR A 31 -10.69 -5.72 -9.56
N ILE A 32 -10.06 -6.74 -10.14
CA ILE A 32 -10.64 -8.09 -10.29
C ILE A 32 -9.84 -9.04 -9.42
N TRP A 33 -10.51 -9.63 -8.44
CA TRP A 33 -10.03 -10.75 -7.65
C TRP A 33 -10.32 -12.04 -8.42
N VAL A 34 -9.27 -12.65 -8.97
CA VAL A 34 -9.39 -13.82 -9.86
C VAL A 34 -9.49 -15.08 -9.03
N ALA A 35 -10.50 -15.90 -9.31
CA ALA A 35 -10.71 -17.20 -8.71
C ALA A 35 -10.24 -18.32 -9.68
N ALA A 36 -9.35 -19.17 -9.20
CA ALA A 36 -8.78 -20.27 -9.98
C ALA A 36 -9.56 -21.59 -9.83
N GLY A 37 -10.43 -21.71 -8.83
CA GLY A 37 -11.23 -22.90 -8.56
C GLY A 37 -12.51 -22.61 -7.80
N GLU A 38 -13.40 -23.61 -7.71
CA GLU A 38 -14.74 -23.47 -7.12
C GLU A 38 -14.70 -23.08 -5.62
N GLU A 39 -13.73 -23.57 -4.86
CA GLU A 39 -13.54 -23.16 -3.46
C GLU A 39 -13.32 -21.66 -3.34
N GLU A 40 -12.59 -21.07 -4.30
CA GLU A 40 -12.34 -19.65 -4.35
C GLU A 40 -13.60 -18.88 -4.78
N MET A 41 -14.46 -19.45 -5.63
CA MET A 41 -15.74 -18.84 -5.96
C MET A 41 -16.69 -18.73 -4.77
N GLU A 42 -16.67 -19.67 -3.84
CA GLU A 42 -17.41 -19.53 -2.57
C GLU A 42 -16.84 -18.38 -1.72
N ALA A 43 -15.53 -18.18 -1.74
CA ALA A 43 -14.91 -17.02 -1.07
C ALA A 43 -15.27 -15.69 -1.78
N VAL A 44 -15.42 -15.69 -3.11
CA VAL A 44 -15.92 -14.56 -3.90
C VAL A 44 -17.31 -14.14 -3.44
N LYS A 45 -18.24 -15.08 -3.28
CA LYS A 45 -19.62 -14.80 -2.83
C LYS A 45 -19.64 -14.15 -1.46
N ARG A 46 -18.93 -14.75 -0.48
CA ARG A 46 -18.81 -14.18 0.88
C ARG A 46 -18.18 -12.79 0.88
N LYS A 47 -17.19 -12.56 0.02
CA LYS A 47 -16.54 -11.25 -0.10
C LYS A 47 -17.48 -10.21 -0.72
N LYS A 48 -18.29 -10.60 -1.70
CA LYS A 48 -19.35 -9.74 -2.27
C LYS A 48 -20.36 -9.32 -1.21
N GLU A 49 -20.92 -10.28 -0.47
CA GLU A 49 -21.88 -10.01 0.61
C GLU A 49 -21.29 -9.04 1.65
N PHE A 50 -20.04 -9.26 2.05
CA PHE A 50 -19.34 -8.36 2.96
C PHE A 50 -19.22 -6.94 2.39
N TYR A 51 -18.84 -6.80 1.12
CA TYR A 51 -18.69 -5.50 0.48
C TYR A 51 -20.03 -4.77 0.35
N GLU A 52 -21.09 -5.47 -0.07
CA GLU A 52 -22.44 -4.90 -0.19
C GLU A 52 -23.01 -4.46 1.15
N ALA A 53 -22.83 -5.27 2.20
CA ALA A 53 -23.23 -4.92 3.56
C ALA A 53 -22.53 -3.64 4.08
N HIS A 54 -21.40 -3.26 3.46
CA HIS A 54 -20.66 -2.05 3.81
C HIS A 54 -20.77 -0.94 2.74
N GLY A 55 -21.72 -1.07 1.80
CA GLY A 55 -21.94 -0.06 0.76
C GLY A 55 -20.83 0.03 -0.30
N VAL A 56 -20.06 -1.04 -0.51
CA VAL A 56 -19.08 -1.14 -1.58
C VAL A 56 -19.67 -1.95 -2.72
N GLN A 57 -19.77 -1.36 -3.90
CA GLN A 57 -20.22 -2.06 -5.10
C GLN A 57 -19.22 -3.14 -5.50
N ALA A 58 -19.72 -4.35 -5.72
CA ALA A 58 -18.93 -5.50 -6.16
C ALA A 58 -19.77 -6.42 -7.05
N GLU A 59 -19.17 -6.96 -8.08
CA GLU A 59 -19.81 -7.79 -9.11
C GLU A 59 -19.13 -9.16 -9.18
N VAL A 60 -19.91 -10.23 -9.10
CA VAL A 60 -19.41 -11.58 -9.37
C VAL A 60 -19.33 -11.78 -10.88
N LEU A 61 -18.15 -12.14 -11.35
CA LEU A 61 -17.92 -12.51 -12.74
C LEU A 61 -17.85 -14.05 -12.84
N ASP A 62 -18.62 -14.64 -13.72
CA ASP A 62 -18.40 -16.02 -14.15
C ASP A 62 -17.20 -16.12 -15.10
N ALA A 63 -16.83 -17.33 -15.51
CA ALA A 63 -15.69 -17.56 -16.40
C ALA A 63 -15.80 -16.80 -17.72
N LYS A 64 -17.00 -16.69 -18.29
CA LYS A 64 -17.26 -15.98 -19.56
C LYS A 64 -17.10 -14.46 -19.37
N ALA A 65 -17.70 -13.90 -18.33
CA ALA A 65 -17.62 -12.49 -18.00
C ALA A 65 -16.17 -12.07 -17.65
N LEU A 66 -15.46 -12.91 -16.87
CA LEU A 66 -14.04 -12.70 -16.54
C LEU A 66 -13.19 -12.66 -17.81
N ARG A 67 -13.36 -13.61 -18.72
CA ARG A 67 -12.63 -13.64 -19.99
C ARG A 67 -12.99 -12.46 -20.90
N GLY A 68 -14.24 -12.00 -20.90
CA GLY A 68 -14.67 -10.79 -21.61
C GLY A 68 -14.03 -9.52 -21.07
N ALA A 69 -13.89 -9.43 -19.75
CA ALA A 69 -13.23 -8.30 -19.09
C ALA A 69 -11.71 -8.31 -19.34
N GLU A 70 -11.06 -9.46 -19.20
CA GLU A 70 -9.60 -9.67 -19.30
C GLU A 70 -9.26 -10.84 -20.25
N PRO A 71 -9.22 -10.61 -21.56
CA PRO A 71 -9.04 -11.68 -22.56
C PRO A 71 -7.69 -12.40 -22.49
N ASN A 72 -6.66 -11.76 -21.90
CA ASN A 72 -5.31 -12.31 -21.76
C ASN A 72 -5.13 -13.23 -20.55
N LEU A 73 -6.14 -13.35 -19.67
CA LEU A 73 -6.14 -14.36 -18.64
C LEU A 73 -6.23 -15.77 -19.24
N ARG A 74 -5.54 -16.72 -18.60
CA ARG A 74 -5.55 -18.13 -19.05
C ARG A 74 -6.97 -18.72 -19.07
N GLU A 75 -7.14 -19.77 -19.86
CA GLU A 75 -8.34 -20.58 -19.83
C GLU A 75 -8.46 -21.40 -18.54
N GLY A 76 -9.66 -21.85 -18.24
CA GLY A 76 -9.93 -22.69 -17.07
C GLY A 76 -10.02 -21.94 -15.74
N LEU A 77 -10.00 -20.59 -15.72
CA LEU A 77 -10.39 -19.82 -14.55
C LEU A 77 -11.91 -19.84 -14.40
N VAL A 78 -12.39 -20.01 -13.18
CA VAL A 78 -13.82 -20.22 -12.90
C VAL A 78 -14.60 -18.92 -12.73
N GLY A 79 -13.93 -17.80 -12.47
CA GLY A 79 -14.56 -16.48 -12.31
C GLY A 79 -13.76 -15.52 -11.43
N GLY A 80 -14.47 -14.61 -10.80
CA GLY A 80 -13.84 -13.62 -9.93
C GLY A 80 -14.81 -12.62 -9.33
N LEU A 81 -14.26 -11.67 -8.57
CA LEU A 81 -14.98 -10.53 -8.02
C LEU A 81 -14.42 -9.23 -8.56
N ARG A 82 -15.24 -8.46 -9.27
CA ARG A 82 -14.90 -7.11 -9.71
C ARG A 82 -15.35 -6.08 -8.68
N VAL A 83 -14.46 -5.16 -8.33
CA VAL A 83 -14.72 -3.98 -7.50
C VAL A 83 -14.50 -2.74 -8.37
N PRO A 84 -15.55 -2.20 -9.03
CA PRO A 84 -15.42 -1.14 -10.04
C PRO A 84 -14.87 0.17 -9.49
N GLY A 85 -15.13 0.45 -8.20
CA GLY A 85 -14.73 1.70 -7.56
C GLY A 85 -13.25 1.74 -7.10
N ASP A 86 -12.47 0.70 -7.37
CA ASP A 86 -11.04 0.71 -7.07
C ASP A 86 -10.26 1.44 -8.18
N ALA A 87 -9.09 1.97 -7.81
CA ALA A 87 -8.23 2.69 -8.71
C ALA A 87 -6.76 2.32 -8.47
N VAL A 88 -5.94 2.55 -9.48
CA VAL A 88 -4.49 2.51 -9.37
C VAL A 88 -3.92 3.92 -9.47
N ILE A 89 -2.68 4.11 -8.99
CA ILE A 89 -2.03 5.41 -8.97
C ILE A 89 -0.51 5.24 -9.14
N TYR A 90 0.16 6.22 -9.74
CA TYR A 90 1.61 6.27 -9.72
C TYR A 90 2.12 6.99 -8.48
N ALA A 91 2.41 6.23 -7.45
CA ALA A 91 2.78 6.73 -6.13
C ALA A 91 3.96 7.72 -6.11
N PRO A 92 5.05 7.58 -6.90
CA PRO A 92 6.13 8.57 -6.91
C PRO A 92 5.69 9.97 -7.33
N CYS A 93 4.85 10.07 -8.38
CA CYS A 93 4.33 11.36 -8.82
C CYS A 93 3.27 11.92 -7.87
N ALA A 94 2.46 11.05 -7.25
CA ALA A 94 1.54 11.47 -6.19
C ALA A 94 2.30 12.07 -4.99
N ALA A 95 3.39 11.43 -4.55
CA ALA A 95 4.22 11.96 -3.46
C ALA A 95 4.84 13.31 -3.83
N ARG A 96 5.37 13.45 -5.06
CA ARG A 96 5.89 14.72 -5.57
C ARG A 96 4.80 15.81 -5.57
N TYR A 97 3.62 15.52 -6.09
CA TYR A 97 2.49 16.44 -6.10
C TYR A 97 2.16 16.99 -4.69
N PHE A 98 2.10 16.11 -3.68
CA PHE A 98 1.82 16.55 -2.32
C PHE A 98 2.95 17.41 -1.73
N ILE A 99 4.21 17.07 -2.01
CA ILE A 99 5.38 17.85 -1.56
C ILE A 99 5.35 19.24 -2.20
N GLU A 100 5.20 19.34 -3.51
CA GLU A 100 5.15 20.61 -4.24
C GLU A 100 3.97 21.48 -3.77
N ARG A 101 2.80 20.85 -3.54
CA ARG A 101 1.64 21.53 -2.99
C ARG A 101 1.82 22.00 -1.54
N ALA A 102 2.56 21.25 -0.74
CA ALA A 102 2.93 21.69 0.61
C ALA A 102 3.92 22.88 0.55
N GLN A 103 4.94 22.81 -0.30
CA GLN A 103 5.91 23.88 -0.48
C GLN A 103 5.25 25.17 -0.98
N SER A 104 4.29 25.08 -1.91
CA SER A 104 3.53 26.26 -2.37
C SER A 104 2.70 26.93 -1.25
N ARG A 105 2.53 26.25 -0.12
CA ARG A 105 1.87 26.75 1.10
C ARG A 105 2.85 27.06 2.24
N GLY A 106 4.14 27.14 1.95
CA GLY A 106 5.17 27.53 2.90
C GLY A 106 5.85 26.39 3.65
N ALA A 107 5.62 25.12 3.28
CA ALA A 107 6.40 24.03 3.83
C ALA A 107 7.83 24.03 3.27
N GLU A 108 8.80 23.75 4.13
CA GLU A 108 10.20 23.63 3.74
C GLU A 108 10.60 22.16 3.57
N LEU A 109 11.44 21.89 2.59
CA LEU A 109 11.97 20.56 2.30
C LEU A 109 13.49 20.56 2.51
N TYR A 110 13.96 19.79 3.46
CA TYR A 110 15.39 19.62 3.77
C TYR A 110 15.93 18.37 3.10
N LEU A 111 16.69 18.54 2.02
CA LEU A 111 17.37 17.45 1.29
C LEU A 111 18.85 17.81 1.04
N PRO A 112 19.78 16.90 1.33
CA PRO A 112 19.63 15.54 1.91
C PRO A 112 19.66 15.58 3.46
N GLY A 113 18.56 15.90 4.11
CA GLY A 113 18.46 15.93 5.57
C GLY A 113 18.09 14.54 6.13
N VAL A 114 18.97 13.91 6.91
CA VAL A 114 18.67 12.68 7.62
C VAL A 114 18.46 13.03 9.10
N VAL A 115 17.25 12.80 9.62
CA VAL A 115 16.97 12.91 11.04
C VAL A 115 17.65 11.76 11.78
N THR A 116 18.48 12.08 12.75
CA THR A 116 19.20 11.10 13.59
C THR A 116 18.60 10.98 14.98
N GLU A 117 17.91 12.03 15.45
CA GLU A 117 17.34 12.07 16.79
C GLU A 117 16.10 12.97 16.83
N ILE A 118 15.09 12.56 17.60
CA ILE A 118 13.95 13.42 17.97
C ILE A 118 14.25 13.98 19.36
N ILE A 119 14.32 15.31 19.49
CA ILE A 119 14.59 16.03 20.73
C ILE A 119 13.30 16.66 21.30
N ALA A 120 13.39 17.25 22.50
CA ALA A 120 12.21 17.80 23.19
C ALA A 120 11.49 18.89 22.40
N ASP A 121 12.21 19.69 21.64
CA ASP A 121 11.74 20.85 20.89
C ASP A 121 12.01 20.77 19.37
N GLY A 122 12.14 19.56 18.82
CA GLY A 122 12.33 19.36 17.40
C GLY A 122 13.10 18.10 17.03
N VAL A 123 13.97 18.22 16.03
CA VAL A 123 14.81 17.10 15.54
C VAL A 123 16.25 17.55 15.30
N ARG A 124 17.18 16.58 15.37
CA ARG A 124 18.58 16.74 14.97
C ARG A 124 18.84 16.04 13.65
N LEU A 125 19.50 16.71 12.73
CA LEU A 125 19.96 16.13 11.47
C LEU A 125 21.36 15.53 11.62
N ASN A 126 21.77 14.74 10.63
CA ASN A 126 23.05 14.03 10.58
C ASN A 126 24.28 14.97 10.48
N ASP A 127 24.08 16.20 10.05
CA ASP A 127 25.12 17.27 10.02
C ASP A 127 25.17 18.11 11.32
N GLY A 128 24.38 17.75 12.32
CA GLY A 128 24.26 18.45 13.59
C GLY A 128 23.24 19.58 13.60
N THR A 129 22.64 19.94 12.47
CA THR A 129 21.61 20.97 12.39
C THR A 129 20.42 20.62 13.28
N LEU A 130 19.93 21.61 14.05
CA LEU A 130 18.72 21.49 14.84
C LEU A 130 17.57 22.17 14.11
N VAL A 131 16.48 21.42 13.90
CA VAL A 131 15.23 21.94 13.34
C VAL A 131 14.20 22.00 14.45
N ALA A 132 13.90 23.21 14.91
CA ALA A 132 12.93 23.43 15.98
C ALA A 132 11.50 23.16 15.48
N ALA A 133 10.71 22.43 16.28
CA ALA A 133 9.33 22.13 15.98
C ALA A 133 8.54 21.87 17.26
N HIS A 134 7.33 22.42 17.34
CA HIS A 134 6.41 22.16 18.44
C HIS A 134 5.91 20.69 18.42
N TRP A 135 5.66 20.16 17.23
CA TRP A 135 5.30 18.74 17.03
C TRP A 135 6.20 18.10 15.98
N VAL A 136 6.53 16.85 16.21
CA VAL A 136 7.28 16.01 15.28
C VAL A 136 6.38 14.85 14.85
N VAL A 137 6.33 14.59 13.55
CA VAL A 137 5.63 13.43 13.02
C VAL A 137 6.65 12.44 12.45
N ASN A 138 6.79 11.28 13.10
CA ASN A 138 7.60 10.20 12.57
C ASN A 138 6.80 9.40 11.53
N ALA A 139 7.04 9.69 10.26
CA ALA A 139 6.48 8.99 9.10
C ALA A 139 7.56 8.23 8.31
N ALA A 140 8.64 7.80 8.99
CA ALA A 140 9.83 7.19 8.37
C ALA A 140 9.61 5.72 7.93
N GLY A 141 8.37 5.20 7.95
CA GLY A 141 8.05 3.85 7.48
C GLY A 141 8.82 2.79 8.26
N THR A 142 9.59 1.95 7.56
CA THR A 142 10.38 0.87 8.20
C THR A 142 11.55 1.36 9.04
N TRP A 143 11.92 2.63 8.93
CA TRP A 143 12.96 3.26 9.74
C TRP A 143 12.41 3.97 10.97
N SER A 144 11.09 3.98 11.15
CA SER A 144 10.46 4.62 12.33
C SER A 144 11.00 4.12 13.67
N PRO A 145 11.33 2.81 13.86
CA PRO A 145 11.91 2.34 15.13
C PRO A 145 13.26 2.95 15.49
N MET A 146 14.05 3.38 14.50
CA MET A 146 15.34 4.05 14.74
C MET A 146 15.16 5.42 15.42
N LEU A 147 14.05 6.10 15.12
CA LEU A 147 13.73 7.41 15.67
C LEU A 147 12.78 7.35 16.87
N THR A 148 12.06 6.26 17.00
CA THR A 148 11.12 6.03 18.11
C THR A 148 11.33 4.64 18.64
N PRO A 149 12.34 4.44 19.52
CA PRO A 149 12.55 3.15 20.19
C PRO A 149 11.28 2.71 20.94
N GLY A 150 11.03 1.41 20.97
CA GLY A 150 9.85 0.83 21.64
C GLY A 150 8.66 0.57 20.70
N ILE A 151 8.67 1.04 19.45
CA ILE A 151 7.65 0.64 18.47
C ILE A 151 8.07 -0.63 17.72
N GLU A 152 7.12 -1.54 17.54
CA GLU A 152 7.35 -2.78 16.80
C GLU A 152 6.88 -2.62 15.36
N VAL A 153 7.83 -2.25 14.48
CA VAL A 153 7.63 -2.15 13.02
C VAL A 153 8.73 -2.95 12.33
N LYS A 154 8.35 -4.04 11.66
CA LYS A 154 9.28 -4.92 10.94
C LYS A 154 9.35 -4.57 9.46
N LYS A 155 10.54 -4.72 8.88
CA LYS A 155 10.75 -4.63 7.44
C LYS A 155 10.17 -5.85 6.75
N ARG A 156 9.37 -5.62 5.73
CA ARG A 156 8.85 -6.68 4.86
C ARG A 156 9.17 -6.32 3.41
N LYS A 157 10.22 -6.94 2.89
CA LYS A 157 10.72 -6.69 1.54
C LYS A 157 9.75 -7.19 0.48
N GLY A 158 9.59 -6.44 -0.58
CA GLY A 158 8.80 -6.82 -1.76
C GLY A 158 9.54 -6.48 -3.04
N HIS A 159 9.29 -7.27 -4.08
CA HIS A 159 9.83 -7.08 -5.42
C HIS A 159 8.73 -6.60 -6.37
N LEU A 160 9.13 -5.79 -7.33
CA LEU A 160 8.27 -5.32 -8.41
C LEU A 160 9.04 -5.37 -9.73
N VAL A 161 8.30 -5.63 -10.81
CA VAL A 161 8.79 -5.56 -12.18
C VAL A 161 7.86 -4.65 -12.98
N ILE A 162 8.40 -3.81 -13.84
CA ILE A 162 7.64 -3.03 -14.80
C ILE A 162 8.05 -3.41 -16.22
N THR A 163 7.07 -3.60 -17.09
CA THR A 163 7.28 -3.93 -18.51
C THR A 163 7.47 -2.67 -19.35
N ASP A 164 7.85 -2.85 -20.61
CA ASP A 164 7.63 -1.86 -21.65
C ASP A 164 6.12 -1.67 -21.92
N ARG A 165 5.76 -0.82 -22.87
CA ARG A 165 4.37 -0.41 -23.12
C ARG A 165 3.63 -1.44 -23.95
N TYR A 166 2.57 -1.99 -23.39
CA TYR A 166 1.66 -2.95 -24.01
C TYR A 166 0.22 -2.53 -23.69
N ALA A 167 -0.22 -1.44 -24.29
CA ALA A 167 -1.51 -0.81 -24.02
C ALA A 167 -2.66 -1.82 -24.20
N GLY A 168 -3.53 -1.91 -23.19
CA GLY A 168 -4.70 -2.80 -23.22
C GLY A 168 -4.41 -4.27 -22.97
N PHE A 169 -3.14 -4.68 -22.72
CA PHE A 169 -2.82 -6.06 -22.35
C PHE A 169 -3.46 -6.46 -21.02
N VAL A 170 -3.52 -5.56 -20.06
CA VAL A 170 -4.29 -5.65 -18.82
C VAL A 170 -5.13 -4.39 -18.68
N LYS A 171 -6.40 -4.53 -18.32
CA LYS A 171 -7.36 -3.42 -18.22
C LYS A 171 -7.73 -3.08 -16.77
N HIS A 172 -7.69 -4.05 -15.87
CA HIS A 172 -8.01 -3.89 -14.45
C HIS A 172 -6.79 -4.23 -13.61
N GLN A 173 -6.77 -3.77 -12.35
CA GLN A 173 -5.88 -4.39 -11.39
C GLN A 173 -6.31 -5.84 -11.18
N LEU A 174 -5.40 -6.79 -11.39
CA LEU A 174 -5.65 -8.21 -11.23
C LEU A 174 -4.95 -8.73 -9.99
N VAL A 175 -5.67 -9.45 -9.14
CA VAL A 175 -5.15 -10.05 -7.92
C VAL A 175 -5.72 -11.46 -7.79
N GLU A 176 -4.89 -12.46 -7.55
CA GLU A 176 -5.41 -13.79 -7.23
C GLU A 176 -6.14 -13.78 -5.88
N LEU A 177 -7.25 -14.52 -5.79
CA LEU A 177 -8.00 -14.59 -4.54
C LEU A 177 -7.21 -15.31 -3.44
N GLY A 178 -6.39 -16.29 -3.80
CA GLY A 178 -5.43 -16.97 -2.93
C GLY A 178 -4.41 -16.04 -2.26
N TYR A 179 -4.21 -14.83 -2.78
CA TYR A 179 -3.39 -13.79 -2.17
C TYR A 179 -3.77 -13.50 -0.71
N LEU A 180 -5.05 -13.58 -0.37
CA LEU A 180 -5.51 -13.37 1.00
C LEU A 180 -4.97 -14.45 1.95
N LYS A 181 -4.92 -15.71 1.50
CA LYS A 181 -4.33 -16.84 2.28
C LYS A 181 -2.82 -16.61 2.45
N SER A 182 -2.08 -16.27 1.38
CA SER A 182 -0.64 -16.03 1.41
C SER A 182 -0.28 -14.72 2.14
N ALA A 183 -1.10 -13.68 2.03
CA ALA A 183 -0.93 -12.42 2.74
C ALA A 183 -1.02 -12.55 4.27
N HIS A 184 -1.77 -13.56 4.73
CA HIS A 184 -1.94 -13.84 6.15
C HIS A 184 -1.01 -14.95 6.66
N SER A 185 -0.29 -15.65 5.78
CA SER A 185 0.71 -16.63 6.20
C SER A 185 1.93 -15.92 6.82
N MET A 186 2.46 -16.52 7.88
CA MET A 186 3.70 -16.09 8.54
C MET A 186 4.93 -16.80 7.94
N THR A 187 4.82 -17.31 6.70
CA THR A 187 5.97 -17.89 6.00
C THR A 187 7.01 -16.83 5.70
N ALA A 188 8.27 -17.19 5.81
CA ALA A 188 9.41 -16.29 5.61
C ALA A 188 9.39 -15.66 4.22
N GLU A 189 8.92 -16.40 3.20
CA GLU A 189 8.84 -15.96 1.82
C GLU A 189 7.52 -16.37 1.18
N SER A 190 6.95 -15.47 0.37
CA SER A 190 5.78 -15.78 -0.46
C SER A 190 5.72 -14.91 -1.70
N VAL A 191 5.17 -15.46 -2.78
CA VAL A 191 4.83 -14.73 -4.00
C VAL A 191 3.33 -14.87 -4.26
N ALA A 192 2.76 -13.88 -4.94
CA ALA A 192 1.36 -13.90 -5.33
C ALA A 192 1.15 -13.11 -6.61
N PHE A 193 0.16 -13.52 -7.41
CA PHE A 193 -0.24 -12.81 -8.61
C PHE A 193 -0.91 -11.47 -8.24
N ASN A 194 -0.27 -10.40 -8.66
CA ASN A 194 -0.80 -9.04 -8.56
C ASN A 194 -0.24 -8.23 -9.73
N VAL A 195 -1.10 -7.80 -10.63
CA VAL A 195 -0.72 -7.08 -11.84
C VAL A 195 -1.58 -5.82 -11.96
N GLN A 196 -0.94 -4.70 -12.28
CA GLN A 196 -1.60 -3.41 -12.40
C GLN A 196 -1.33 -2.79 -13.77
N PRO A 197 -2.36 -2.33 -14.50
CA PRO A 197 -2.18 -1.51 -15.68
C PRO A 197 -1.67 -0.12 -15.28
N ARG A 198 -0.91 0.49 -16.18
CA ARG A 198 -0.50 1.88 -16.12
C ARG A 198 -1.11 2.65 -17.28
N ARG A 199 -1.48 3.90 -17.08
CA ARG A 199 -2.00 4.79 -18.14
C ARG A 199 -1.06 4.89 -19.33
N THR A 200 0.25 4.79 -19.08
CA THR A 200 1.31 4.77 -20.09
C THR A 200 1.33 3.49 -20.96
N GLY A 201 0.51 2.50 -20.63
CA GLY A 201 0.49 1.17 -21.27
C GLY A 201 1.49 0.18 -20.67
N GLN A 202 2.31 0.59 -19.70
CA GLN A 202 3.18 -0.30 -18.96
C GLN A 202 2.37 -1.17 -18.01
N ILE A 203 2.95 -2.29 -17.59
CA ILE A 203 2.32 -3.22 -16.65
C ILE A 203 3.23 -3.38 -15.44
N LEU A 204 2.71 -3.11 -14.26
CA LEU A 204 3.42 -3.34 -13.01
C LEU A 204 3.07 -4.73 -12.49
N ILE A 205 4.09 -5.58 -12.33
CA ILE A 205 3.95 -6.97 -11.88
C ILE A 205 4.49 -7.09 -10.46
N GLY A 206 3.72 -7.61 -9.56
CA GLY A 206 4.03 -7.99 -8.19
C GLY A 206 3.27 -9.27 -7.84
N SER A 207 3.33 -9.76 -6.65
CA SER A 207 4.06 -9.23 -5.52
C SER A 207 4.85 -10.33 -4.83
N SER A 208 5.84 -9.95 -4.06
CA SER A 208 6.54 -10.87 -3.17
C SER A 208 6.59 -10.32 -1.74
N ARG A 209 6.93 -11.19 -0.81
CA ARG A 209 7.12 -10.87 0.60
C ARG A 209 8.25 -11.70 1.15
N GLN A 210 9.21 -11.02 1.79
CA GLN A 210 10.31 -11.64 2.54
C GLN A 210 10.43 -10.91 3.88
N PHE A 211 10.52 -11.66 4.97
CA PHE A 211 10.89 -11.13 6.28
C PHE A 211 12.39 -11.29 6.51
N ASP A 212 12.92 -10.57 7.48
CA ASP A 212 14.30 -10.68 7.98
C ASP A 212 15.39 -10.47 6.90
N VAL A 213 15.07 -9.66 5.88
CA VAL A 213 15.99 -9.26 4.81
C VAL A 213 16.25 -7.77 4.88
N GLU A 214 17.50 -7.37 5.12
CA GLU A 214 17.91 -5.97 5.26
C GLU A 214 18.37 -5.32 3.94
N GLY A 215 18.89 -6.11 3.01
CA GLY A 215 19.42 -5.63 1.73
C GLY A 215 18.33 -5.20 0.75
N LYS A 216 18.65 -4.19 -0.09
CA LYS A 216 17.75 -3.70 -1.15
C LYS A 216 17.94 -4.42 -2.48
N GLU A 217 18.90 -5.32 -2.59
CA GLU A 217 19.20 -6.05 -3.82
C GLU A 217 18.01 -6.92 -4.23
N ALA A 218 17.73 -6.98 -5.52
CA ALA A 218 16.69 -7.85 -6.03
C ALA A 218 17.16 -9.31 -5.98
N ASP A 219 16.33 -10.17 -5.39
CA ASP A 219 16.56 -11.61 -5.36
C ASP A 219 16.06 -12.24 -6.66
N ALA A 220 16.99 -12.80 -7.45
CA ALA A 220 16.68 -13.40 -8.74
C ALA A 220 15.74 -14.61 -8.64
N ASN A 221 15.80 -15.40 -7.55
CA ASN A 221 14.91 -16.53 -7.33
C ASN A 221 13.49 -16.05 -7.06
N ILE A 222 13.33 -15.05 -6.20
CA ILE A 222 12.03 -14.44 -5.92
C ILE A 222 11.43 -13.81 -7.17
N LEU A 223 12.22 -13.08 -7.95
CA LEU A 223 11.76 -12.52 -9.23
C LEU A 223 11.28 -13.60 -10.18
N ARG A 224 12.04 -14.70 -10.32
CA ARG A 224 11.65 -15.84 -11.16
C ARG A 224 10.34 -16.45 -10.68
N CYS A 225 10.19 -16.72 -9.38
CA CYS A 225 8.95 -17.27 -8.81
C CYS A 225 7.76 -16.32 -9.03
N MET A 226 7.96 -15.01 -8.84
CA MET A 226 6.92 -14.00 -9.04
C MET A 226 6.49 -13.91 -10.51
N LEU A 227 7.42 -13.92 -11.46
CA LEU A 227 7.12 -13.89 -12.89
C LEU A 227 6.49 -15.22 -13.36
N ALA A 228 6.95 -16.35 -12.85
CA ALA A 228 6.32 -17.64 -13.10
C ALA A 228 4.87 -17.65 -12.61
N ARG A 229 4.61 -17.11 -11.39
CA ARG A 229 3.24 -16.98 -10.88
C ARG A 229 2.38 -16.06 -11.74
N ALA A 230 2.95 -14.96 -12.23
CA ALA A 230 2.24 -14.08 -13.16
C ALA A 230 1.89 -14.79 -14.48
N ALA A 231 2.81 -15.61 -15.03
CA ALA A 231 2.60 -16.36 -16.25
C ALA A 231 1.56 -17.51 -16.08
N GLU A 232 1.39 -18.04 -14.88
CA GLU A 232 0.31 -19.00 -14.60
C GLU A 232 -1.09 -18.39 -14.80
N PHE A 233 -1.28 -17.10 -14.55
CA PHE A 233 -2.56 -16.39 -14.74
C PHE A 233 -2.63 -15.68 -16.10
N LEU A 234 -1.52 -15.11 -16.55
CA LEU A 234 -1.38 -14.34 -17.79
C LEU A 234 -0.26 -14.96 -18.65
N PRO A 235 -0.49 -16.07 -19.38
CA PRO A 235 0.57 -16.76 -20.12
C PRO A 235 1.35 -15.86 -21.07
N GLY A 236 0.67 -14.88 -21.71
CA GLY A 236 1.29 -13.92 -22.62
C GLY A 236 2.30 -12.99 -21.96
N VAL A 237 2.34 -12.88 -20.61
CA VAL A 237 3.32 -12.03 -19.93
C VAL A 237 4.77 -12.47 -20.15
N SER A 238 4.99 -13.76 -20.44
CA SER A 238 6.30 -14.32 -20.77
C SER A 238 6.89 -13.79 -22.08
N GLN A 239 6.08 -13.18 -22.94
CA GLN A 239 6.50 -12.59 -24.21
C GLN A 239 6.79 -11.08 -24.09
N LEU A 240 6.54 -10.49 -22.92
CA LEU A 240 6.72 -9.06 -22.71
C LEU A 240 8.15 -8.75 -22.26
N SER A 241 8.65 -7.60 -22.68
CA SER A 241 9.95 -7.09 -22.22
C SER A 241 9.80 -6.37 -20.89
N ALA A 242 10.59 -6.76 -19.89
CA ALA A 242 10.73 -6.03 -18.64
C ALA A 242 11.81 -4.95 -18.79
N ILE A 243 11.51 -3.72 -18.39
CA ILE A 243 12.47 -2.61 -18.45
C ILE A 243 13.17 -2.35 -17.13
N ARG A 244 12.54 -2.74 -16.00
CA ARG A 244 13.11 -2.53 -14.68
C ARG A 244 12.53 -3.48 -13.65
N SER A 245 13.35 -3.91 -12.71
CA SER A 245 12.94 -4.51 -11.43
C SER A 245 13.52 -3.71 -10.27
N TRP A 246 12.85 -3.70 -9.14
CA TRP A 246 13.32 -3.07 -7.90
C TRP A 246 12.67 -3.70 -6.68
N THR A 247 13.17 -3.33 -5.53
CA THR A 247 12.65 -3.76 -4.23
C THR A 247 12.27 -2.57 -3.38
N GLY A 248 11.42 -2.82 -2.39
CA GLY A 248 11.07 -1.86 -1.35
C GLY A 248 10.69 -2.56 -0.07
N PHE A 249 10.67 -1.82 1.03
CA PHE A 249 10.27 -2.34 2.33
C PHE A 249 8.91 -1.79 2.74
N ARG A 250 8.04 -2.70 3.15
CA ARG A 250 6.77 -2.37 3.80
C ARG A 250 6.97 -2.35 5.30
N ALA A 251 6.42 -1.35 5.96
CA ALA A 251 6.43 -1.20 7.41
C ALA A 251 5.31 -2.06 8.02
N ALA A 252 5.62 -3.22 8.55
CA ALA A 252 4.65 -4.17 9.08
C ALA A 252 4.58 -4.10 10.60
N THR A 253 3.38 -3.89 11.14
CA THR A 253 3.06 -4.00 12.57
C THR A 253 2.56 -5.41 12.90
N PRO A 254 2.68 -5.89 14.15
CA PRO A 254 2.22 -7.22 14.54
C PRO A 254 0.74 -7.45 14.30
N ASP A 255 -0.10 -6.45 14.58
CA ASP A 255 -1.56 -6.49 14.44
C ASP A 255 -2.05 -6.07 13.03
N LYS A 256 -1.15 -5.73 12.13
CA LYS A 256 -1.41 -5.29 10.74
C LYS A 256 -2.21 -3.99 10.63
N LEU A 257 -2.31 -3.21 11.70
CA LEU A 257 -2.91 -1.89 11.70
C LEU A 257 -1.84 -0.82 11.80
N PRO A 258 -1.97 0.33 11.11
CA PRO A 258 -1.00 1.41 11.22
C PRO A 258 -1.02 2.07 12.61
N LEU A 259 0.09 2.68 12.96
CA LEU A 259 0.24 3.54 14.14
C LEU A 259 0.00 4.98 13.71
N ILE A 260 -1.11 5.57 14.16
CA ILE A 260 -1.53 6.94 13.78
C ILE A 260 -1.92 7.70 15.04
N GLY A 261 -1.11 8.67 15.45
CA GLY A 261 -1.41 9.51 16.61
C GLY A 261 -0.25 9.72 17.56
N PRO A 262 -0.51 10.28 18.75
CA PRO A 262 0.52 10.64 19.72
C PRO A 262 1.25 9.41 20.27
N TRP A 263 2.55 9.54 20.43
CA TRP A 263 3.38 8.53 21.09
C TRP A 263 3.32 8.74 22.61
N PRO A 264 2.88 7.73 23.41
CA PRO A 264 2.64 7.92 24.84
C PRO A 264 3.86 8.38 25.65
N ALA A 265 5.06 7.94 25.24
CA ALA A 265 6.29 8.25 25.96
C ALA A 265 6.87 9.65 25.66
N ARG A 266 6.24 10.45 24.75
CA ARG A 266 6.76 11.75 24.38
C ARG A 266 5.64 12.68 23.85
N ASP A 267 5.37 13.76 24.54
CA ASP A 267 4.25 14.67 24.31
C ASP A 267 4.27 15.36 22.92
N ASN A 268 5.46 15.67 22.39
CA ASN A 268 5.60 16.34 21.11
C ASN A 268 5.70 15.39 19.89
N LEU A 269 5.60 14.07 20.09
CA LEU A 269 5.81 13.08 19.03
C LEU A 269 4.52 12.39 18.62
N PHE A 270 4.29 12.38 17.31
CA PHE A 270 3.22 11.64 16.65
C PHE A 270 3.78 10.60 15.70
N LEU A 271 3.08 9.50 15.51
CA LEU A 271 3.43 8.44 14.57
C LEU A 271 2.45 8.43 13.39
N ALA A 272 2.98 8.15 12.18
CA ALA A 272 2.22 7.88 10.96
C ALA A 272 2.94 6.78 10.15
N THR A 273 2.92 5.53 10.66
CA THR A 273 3.70 4.41 10.11
C THR A 273 2.97 3.07 10.26
N GLY A 274 3.56 1.99 9.80
CA GLY A 274 3.02 0.64 10.04
C GLY A 274 1.91 0.20 9.08
N HIS A 275 1.78 0.81 7.90
CA HIS A 275 0.68 0.55 6.95
C HIS A 275 0.85 -0.73 6.11
N GLU A 276 1.96 -1.40 6.24
CA GLU A 276 2.33 -2.59 5.44
C GLU A 276 2.10 -2.36 3.94
N GLY A 277 1.30 -3.20 3.28
CA GLY A 277 1.01 -3.12 1.85
C GLY A 277 -0.09 -2.12 1.44
N LEU A 278 -0.73 -1.44 2.40
CA LEU A 278 -1.84 -0.53 2.15
C LEU A 278 -1.49 0.96 2.32
N GLY A 279 -0.20 1.30 2.45
CA GLY A 279 0.23 2.66 2.75
C GLY A 279 -0.26 3.70 1.73
N ILE A 280 -0.22 3.39 0.43
CA ILE A 280 -0.73 4.29 -0.62
C ILE A 280 -2.25 4.49 -0.44
N THR A 281 -2.99 3.40 -0.35
CA THR A 281 -4.45 3.42 -0.22
C THR A 281 -4.90 4.19 1.01
N THR A 282 -4.22 4.03 2.15
CA THR A 282 -4.63 4.60 3.46
C THR A 282 -3.99 5.95 3.77
N SER A 283 -3.11 6.48 2.91
CA SER A 283 -2.32 7.69 3.17
C SER A 283 -3.16 8.93 3.49
N LEU A 284 -4.20 9.20 2.71
CA LEU A 284 -5.02 10.41 2.89
C LEU A 284 -5.83 10.37 4.19
N ALA A 285 -6.41 9.21 4.53
CA ALA A 285 -7.09 9.08 5.82
C ALA A 285 -6.10 9.17 6.98
N THR A 286 -4.90 8.60 6.86
CA THR A 286 -3.85 8.74 7.86
C THR A 286 -3.49 10.20 8.11
N ALA A 287 -3.22 10.95 7.03
CA ALA A 287 -2.91 12.37 7.13
C ALA A 287 -4.05 13.16 7.76
N LYS A 288 -5.30 12.89 7.35
CA LYS A 288 -6.49 13.57 7.88
C LYS A 288 -6.68 13.29 9.36
N LEU A 289 -6.62 12.00 9.78
CA LEU A 289 -6.74 11.61 11.19
C LEU A 289 -5.63 12.21 12.06
N LEU A 290 -4.41 12.27 11.54
CA LEU A 290 -3.28 12.89 12.25
C LEU A 290 -3.51 14.40 12.45
N VAL A 291 -3.87 15.11 11.39
CA VAL A 291 -4.16 16.54 11.43
C VAL A 291 -5.35 16.84 12.36
N ASP A 292 -6.40 16.02 12.34
CA ASP A 292 -7.54 16.21 13.23
C ASP A 292 -7.15 16.06 14.71
N GLN A 293 -6.21 15.16 15.04
CA GLN A 293 -5.67 15.06 16.40
C GLN A 293 -4.81 16.25 16.77
N LEU A 294 -3.88 16.67 15.90
CA LEU A 294 -3.03 17.83 16.12
C LEU A 294 -3.84 19.12 16.35
N LEU A 295 -4.92 19.28 15.60
CA LEU A 295 -5.81 20.45 15.68
C LEU A 295 -7.00 20.26 16.62
N ARG A 296 -7.06 19.16 17.39
CA ARG A 296 -8.16 18.81 18.31
C ARG A 296 -9.54 18.84 17.67
N ARG A 297 -9.62 18.38 16.41
CA ARG A 297 -10.88 18.24 15.66
C ARG A 297 -11.48 16.86 15.88
N LYS A 298 -12.78 16.74 15.72
CA LYS A 298 -13.47 15.44 15.74
C LYS A 298 -13.10 14.64 14.48
N PRO A 299 -12.52 13.44 14.59
CA PRO A 299 -12.21 12.63 13.44
C PRO A 299 -13.49 12.02 12.82
N GLU A 300 -13.47 11.80 11.50
CA GLU A 300 -14.58 11.20 10.74
C GLU A 300 -14.81 9.72 11.08
N ILE A 301 -13.77 9.01 11.42
CA ILE A 301 -13.83 7.59 11.84
C ILE A 301 -13.16 7.42 13.21
N PRO A 302 -13.53 6.37 13.98
CA PRO A 302 -12.92 6.10 15.28
C PRO A 302 -11.40 5.95 15.17
N ILE A 303 -10.66 6.71 15.98
CA ILE A 303 -9.18 6.71 15.98
C ILE A 303 -8.56 5.62 16.86
N ALA A 304 -9.29 5.19 17.91
CA ALA A 304 -8.78 4.26 18.92
C ALA A 304 -8.08 3.01 18.36
N PRO A 305 -8.57 2.37 17.29
CA PRO A 305 -7.89 1.20 16.71
C PRO A 305 -6.52 1.48 16.10
N TYR A 306 -6.15 2.74 15.87
CA TYR A 306 -4.90 3.13 15.20
C TYR A 306 -3.93 3.84 16.15
N LEU A 307 -4.36 4.15 17.38
CA LEU A 307 -3.50 4.85 18.34
C LEU A 307 -2.27 4.00 18.68
N PRO A 308 -1.08 4.61 18.77
CA PRO A 308 0.14 3.92 19.22
C PRO A 308 0.00 3.28 20.59
N SER A 309 -0.79 3.86 21.50
CA SER A 309 -1.03 3.33 22.87
C SER A 309 -1.72 1.97 22.92
N ARG A 310 -2.26 1.46 21.78
CA ARG A 310 -2.86 0.11 21.72
C ARG A 310 -1.82 -1.02 21.73
N VAL A 311 -0.60 -0.70 21.31
CA VAL A 311 0.50 -1.66 21.28
C VAL A 311 1.28 -1.50 22.59
N PRO A 312 1.45 -2.55 23.38
CA PRO A 312 2.26 -2.47 24.59
C PRO A 312 3.67 -2.00 24.24
N GLU A 313 4.26 -1.15 25.08
CA GLU A 313 5.69 -0.87 24.97
C GLU A 313 6.43 -2.20 25.12
N SER A 314 7.23 -2.58 24.12
CA SER A 314 8.15 -3.70 24.29
C SER A 314 9.15 -3.29 25.37
N VAL A 315 8.97 -3.86 26.55
CA VAL A 315 9.91 -3.70 27.65
C VAL A 315 11.23 -4.30 27.17
N HIS A 316 12.18 -3.46 26.82
CA HIS A 316 13.54 -3.90 26.56
C HIS A 316 14.11 -4.41 27.89
N ALA A 317 14.17 -5.75 28.00
CA ALA A 317 14.98 -6.43 29.03
C ALA A 317 16.44 -6.38 28.60
#